data_25d5ce4f1814a18a0b7a2ff2005d6fff
#
_entry.id   25d5ce4f1814a18a0b7a2ff2005d6fff
#
_cell.length_a   1.000
_cell.length_b   1.000
_cell.length_c   1.000
_cell.angle_alpha   90.00
_cell.angle_beta   90.00
_cell.angle_gamma   90.00
#
_symmetry.space_group_name_H-M   'P 1'
#
loop_
_entity.id
_entity.type
_entity.pdbx_description
1 polymer ?
#
loop_
_entity_poly.entity_id
_entity_poly.type
_entity_poly.pdbx_seq_one_letter_code
_entity_poly.pdbx_strand_id
1 'polypeptide(L)'
;MLPALSDLAVEQTIATEQTNEKLHQLLNYAATHQNAVVRYYASDMQLHADSDASYLSVTKGRSRVGGYHYLSSKSANKTKQPTTVPRLNGAILVVCNIMRR
;
A
#
# COMPACT_ATOMS: atom_id res chain seq x y z
N MET A 1 1.19 -6.27 3.05
CA MET A 1 0.10 -7.25 2.88
C MET A 1 -0.71 -7.02 1.61
N LEU A 2 -1.13 -5.80 1.30
CA LEU A 2 -2.02 -5.51 0.16
C LEU A 2 -1.49 -5.97 -1.20
N PRO A 3 -0.19 -5.77 -1.56
CA PRO A 3 0.36 -6.31 -2.80
C PRO A 3 0.29 -7.83 -2.90
N ALA A 4 0.63 -8.54 -1.82
CA ALA A 4 0.58 -10.01 -1.78
C ALA A 4 -0.85 -10.54 -1.92
N LEU A 5 -1.82 -9.87 -1.29
CA LEU A 5 -3.24 -10.18 -1.44
C LEU A 5 -3.73 -9.96 -2.88
N SER A 6 -3.30 -8.87 -3.51
CA SER A 6 -3.62 -8.56 -4.90
C SER A 6 -3.06 -9.62 -5.87
N ASP A 7 -1.84 -10.08 -5.64
CA ASP A 7 -1.21 -11.14 -6.45
C ASP A 7 -1.96 -12.48 -6.30
N LEU A 8 -2.27 -12.89 -5.07
CA LEU A 8 -3.04 -14.09 -4.80
C LEU A 8 -4.45 -14.04 -5.41
N ALA A 9 -5.11 -12.89 -5.34
CA ALA A 9 -6.44 -12.70 -5.93
C ALA A 9 -6.42 -12.87 -7.46
N VAL A 10 -5.34 -12.53 -8.12
CA VAL A 10 -5.18 -12.73 -9.58
C VAL A 10 -4.90 -14.19 -9.92
N GLU A 11 -4.17 -14.91 -9.06
CA GLU A 11 -3.78 -16.30 -9.28
C GLU A 11 -4.88 -17.32 -8.91
N GLN A 12 -5.94 -16.90 -8.22
CA GLN A 12 -6.97 -17.82 -7.70
C GLN A 12 -7.71 -18.64 -8.78
N THR A 13 -7.77 -18.14 -10.02
CA THR A 13 -8.43 -18.84 -11.14
C THR A 13 -7.58 -19.98 -11.72
N ILE A 14 -6.26 -19.92 -11.56
CA ILE A 14 -5.30 -20.93 -12.01
C ILE A 14 -4.32 -21.14 -10.86
N ALA A 15 -4.81 -21.69 -9.75
CA ALA A 15 -4.00 -21.92 -8.56
C ALA A 15 -3.00 -23.07 -8.79
N THR A 16 -1.77 -22.87 -8.38
CA THR A 16 -0.67 -23.84 -8.42
C THR A 16 -0.17 -24.13 -7.00
N GLU A 17 0.72 -25.10 -6.84
CA GLU A 17 1.40 -25.34 -5.57
C GLU A 17 2.14 -24.09 -5.07
N GLN A 18 2.77 -23.35 -5.96
CA GLN A 18 3.40 -22.07 -5.61
C GLN A 18 2.41 -21.03 -5.09
N THR A 19 1.20 -21.00 -5.62
CA THR A 19 0.12 -20.12 -5.11
C THR A 19 -0.24 -20.49 -3.67
N ASN A 20 -0.29 -21.79 -3.38
CA ASN A 20 -0.56 -22.29 -2.04
C ASN A 20 0.57 -21.92 -1.05
N GLU A 21 1.83 -22.04 -1.46
CA GLU A 21 2.97 -21.60 -0.65
C GLU A 21 2.92 -20.11 -0.33
N LYS A 22 2.62 -19.26 -1.31
CA LYS A 22 2.43 -17.81 -1.11
C LYS A 22 1.29 -17.50 -0.14
N LEU A 23 0.20 -18.26 -0.23
CA LEU A 23 -0.93 -18.14 0.70
C LEU A 23 -0.50 -18.49 2.13
N HIS A 24 0.22 -19.60 2.32
CA HIS A 24 0.75 -19.96 3.62
C HIS A 24 1.71 -18.92 4.20
N GLN A 25 2.58 -18.34 3.38
CA GLN A 25 3.46 -17.25 3.80
C GLN A 25 2.67 -16.02 4.27
N LEU A 26 1.62 -15.64 3.54
CA LEU A 26 0.76 -14.52 3.93
C LEU A 26 0.03 -14.79 5.25
N LEU A 27 -0.51 -16.00 5.43
CA LEU A 27 -1.19 -16.41 6.67
C LEU A 27 -0.22 -16.44 7.85
N ASN A 28 0.98 -16.97 7.66
CA ASN A 28 2.03 -16.97 8.70
C ASN A 28 2.44 -15.56 9.09
N TYR A 29 2.58 -14.66 8.12
CA TYR A 29 2.84 -13.25 8.40
C TYR A 29 1.73 -12.61 9.22
N ALA A 30 0.47 -12.84 8.85
CA ALA A 30 -0.67 -12.33 9.58
C ALA A 30 -0.74 -12.90 11.02
N ALA A 31 -0.46 -14.18 11.17
CA ALA A 31 -0.42 -14.85 12.49
C ALA A 31 0.71 -14.32 13.39
N THR A 32 1.86 -13.99 12.80
CA THR A 32 3.01 -13.43 13.53
C THR A 32 2.75 -11.98 13.97
N HIS A 33 1.96 -11.23 13.18
CA HIS A 33 1.71 -9.81 13.41
C HIS A 33 0.25 -9.51 13.84
N GLN A 34 -0.30 -10.34 14.69
CA GLN A 34 -1.70 -10.21 15.18
C GLN A 34 -2.00 -8.85 15.83
N ASN A 35 -0.98 -8.24 16.44
CA ASN A 35 -1.10 -6.96 17.14
C ASN A 35 -0.73 -5.76 16.27
N ALA A 36 -0.61 -5.95 14.95
CA ALA A 36 -0.37 -4.83 14.04
C ALA A 36 -1.56 -3.86 14.06
N VAL A 37 -1.26 -2.59 14.29
CA VAL A 37 -2.28 -1.54 14.40
C VAL A 37 -1.99 -0.40 13.42
N VAL A 38 -3.03 0.18 12.87
CA VAL A 38 -2.95 1.44 12.15
C VAL A 38 -3.27 2.56 13.14
N ARG A 39 -2.38 3.55 13.23
CA ARG A 39 -2.55 4.68 14.15
C ARG A 39 -2.98 5.91 13.39
N TYR A 40 -3.98 6.59 13.93
CA TYR A 40 -4.47 7.88 13.45
C TYR A 40 -4.16 8.95 14.48
N TYR A 41 -3.63 10.06 14.03
CA TYR A 41 -3.29 11.22 14.86
C TYR A 41 -4.18 12.39 14.46
N ALA A 42 -4.54 13.22 15.42
CA ALA A 42 -5.22 14.48 15.14
C ALA A 42 -4.36 15.37 14.22
N SER A 43 -4.97 16.01 13.27
CA SER A 43 -4.32 16.87 12.28
C SER A 43 -5.27 17.95 11.78
N ASP A 44 -4.75 18.88 10.96
CA ASP A 44 -5.56 19.91 10.29
C ASP A 44 -6.42 19.34 9.15
N MET A 45 -6.53 18.02 9.05
CA MET A 45 -7.36 17.30 8.09
C MET A 45 -7.04 17.61 6.62
N GLN A 46 -5.78 17.97 6.32
CA GLN A 46 -5.35 18.14 4.95
C GLN A 46 -5.06 16.79 4.31
N LEU A 47 -5.63 16.56 3.13
CA LEU A 47 -5.42 15.34 2.37
C LEU A 47 -4.03 15.34 1.74
N HIS A 48 -3.26 14.30 2.06
CA HIS A 48 -2.02 13.96 1.39
C HIS A 48 -2.24 12.69 0.57
N ALA A 49 -1.73 12.70 -0.65
CA ALA A 49 -1.85 11.58 -1.58
C ALA A 49 -0.46 11.26 -2.13
N ASP A 50 0.05 10.11 -1.73
CA ASP A 50 1.26 9.52 -2.30
C ASP A 50 0.83 8.46 -3.31
N SER A 51 1.23 8.61 -4.56
CA SER A 51 0.89 7.67 -5.63
C SER A 51 2.14 7.28 -6.40
N ASP A 52 2.18 6.01 -6.79
CA ASP A 52 3.25 5.44 -7.59
C ASP A 52 2.67 4.47 -8.62
N ALA A 53 3.32 4.38 -9.77
CA ALA A 53 2.93 3.46 -10.83
C ALA A 53 4.18 2.79 -11.41
N SER A 54 4.16 1.47 -11.43
CA SER A 54 5.20 0.67 -12.09
C SER A 54 4.74 0.21 -13.47
N TYR A 55 5.56 0.45 -14.48
CA TYR A 55 5.26 0.06 -15.85
C TYR A 55 5.78 -1.35 -16.14
N LEU A 56 4.90 -2.24 -16.62
CA LEU A 56 5.22 -3.61 -17.03
C LEU A 56 5.98 -4.46 -16.00
N SER A 57 5.89 -4.13 -14.72
CA SER A 57 6.62 -4.80 -13.63
C SER A 57 5.99 -6.12 -13.15
N VAL A 58 4.76 -6.39 -13.57
CA VAL A 58 4.01 -7.57 -13.16
C VAL A 58 4.00 -8.63 -14.26
N THR A 59 3.87 -9.90 -13.89
CA THR A 59 3.79 -11.04 -14.81
C THR A 59 2.81 -10.78 -15.96
N LYS A 60 3.15 -11.19 -17.17
CA LYS A 60 2.41 -10.94 -18.42
C LYS A 60 2.43 -9.47 -18.87
N GLY A 61 3.48 -8.71 -18.51
CA GLY A 61 3.66 -7.32 -18.94
C GLY A 61 2.54 -6.39 -18.48
N ARG A 62 2.01 -6.59 -17.27
CA ARG A 62 1.01 -5.71 -16.66
C ARG A 62 1.68 -4.66 -15.77
N SER A 63 1.01 -3.54 -15.61
CA SER A 63 1.44 -2.44 -14.77
C SER A 63 0.70 -2.49 -13.42
N ARG A 64 1.33 -1.94 -12.38
CA ARG A 64 0.71 -1.82 -11.05
C ARG A 64 0.60 -0.35 -10.68
N VAL A 65 -0.52 0.01 -10.06
CA VAL A 65 -0.75 1.33 -9.47
C VAL A 65 -0.86 1.17 -7.97
N GLY A 66 -0.11 2.00 -7.25
CA GLY A 66 -0.18 2.14 -5.80
C GLY A 66 -0.65 3.53 -5.40
N GLY A 67 -1.37 3.63 -4.29
CA GLY A 67 -1.76 4.90 -3.71
C GLY A 67 -1.94 4.78 -2.20
N TYR A 68 -1.42 5.76 -1.47
CA TYR A 68 -1.58 5.89 -0.04
C TYR A 68 -2.10 7.29 0.26
N HIS A 69 -3.34 7.38 0.74
CA HIS A 69 -4.02 8.62 1.02
C HIS A 69 -4.26 8.74 2.53
N TYR A 70 -3.83 9.85 3.10
CA TYR A 70 -3.94 10.07 4.54
C TYR A 70 -4.20 11.54 4.86
N LEU A 71 -4.72 11.81 6.04
CA LEU A 71 -4.95 13.15 6.55
C LEU A 71 -3.81 13.55 7.48
N SER A 72 -3.23 14.72 7.24
CA SER A 72 -2.15 15.26 8.05
C SER A 72 -2.26 16.77 8.18
N SER A 73 -1.34 17.36 8.93
CA SER A 73 -1.21 18.81 9.03
C SER A 73 -0.24 19.33 7.99
N LYS A 74 -0.42 20.59 7.58
CA LYS A 74 0.53 21.29 6.75
C LYS A 74 1.86 21.39 7.47
N SER A 75 2.94 21.06 6.79
CA SER A 75 4.28 21.29 7.35
C SER A 75 4.45 22.77 7.71
N ALA A 76 4.66 23.06 8.99
CA ALA A 76 4.61 24.41 9.54
C ALA A 76 5.80 25.30 9.17
N ASN A 77 6.71 24.86 8.31
CA ASN A 77 7.95 25.62 8.02
C ASN A 77 7.85 26.41 6.71
N LYS A 78 7.47 27.68 6.88
CA LYS A 78 7.65 28.74 5.85
C LYS A 78 9.12 29.16 5.63
N THR A 79 10.08 28.53 6.27
CA THR A 79 11.51 28.78 6.08
C THR A 79 12.07 27.86 5.00
N LYS A 80 12.83 28.45 4.09
CA LYS A 80 13.43 27.97 2.85
C LYS A 80 14.19 26.62 2.84
N GLN A 81 13.82 25.63 3.62
CA GLN A 81 14.39 24.28 3.51
C GLN A 81 13.32 23.26 3.08
N PRO A 82 13.56 22.52 1.99
CA PRO A 82 12.54 21.65 1.36
C PRO A 82 12.38 20.28 2.03
N THR A 83 12.59 20.13 3.32
CA THR A 83 12.74 18.80 3.95
C THR A 83 11.84 18.50 5.13
N THR A 84 10.73 19.20 5.31
CA THR A 84 9.74 18.76 6.29
C THR A 84 8.67 17.93 5.62
N VAL A 85 8.92 16.63 5.55
CA VAL A 85 7.91 15.65 5.17
C VAL A 85 6.77 15.72 6.20
N PRO A 86 5.50 15.81 5.74
CA PRO A 86 4.38 15.79 6.67
C PRO A 86 4.39 14.49 7.49
N ARG A 87 3.94 14.56 8.74
CA ARG A 87 3.88 13.37 9.60
C ARG A 87 2.96 12.33 8.95
N LEU A 88 3.50 11.16 8.67
CA LEU A 88 2.72 10.04 8.16
C LEU A 88 1.63 9.67 9.16
N ASN A 89 0.39 9.56 8.68
CA ASN A 89 -0.77 9.17 9.46
C ASN A 89 -1.36 7.86 8.91
N GLY A 90 -2.29 7.26 9.63
CA GLY A 90 -3.02 6.11 9.14
C GLY A 90 -3.74 6.44 7.82
N ALA A 91 -3.68 5.52 6.86
CA ALA A 91 -4.34 5.72 5.59
C ALA A 91 -5.87 5.70 5.73
N ILE A 92 -6.54 6.63 5.07
CA ILE A 92 -7.99 6.60 4.86
C ILE A 92 -8.37 5.84 3.60
N LEU A 93 -7.41 5.73 2.64
CA LEU A 93 -7.57 4.95 1.43
C LEU A 93 -6.19 4.41 1.01
N VAL A 94 -6.13 3.12 0.73
CA VAL A 94 -4.97 2.47 0.14
C VAL A 94 -5.38 1.79 -1.15
N VAL A 95 -4.66 2.06 -2.22
CA VAL A 95 -4.88 1.46 -3.54
C VAL A 95 -3.68 0.60 -3.90
N CYS A 96 -3.92 -0.62 -4.36
CA CYS A 96 -2.89 -1.49 -4.92
C CYS A 96 -3.53 -2.39 -5.98
N ASN A 97 -3.57 -1.90 -7.20
CA ASN A 97 -4.26 -2.57 -8.30
C ASN A 97 -3.31 -2.94 -9.44
N ILE A 98 -3.55 -4.09 -10.05
CA ILE A 98 -2.92 -4.48 -11.30
C ILE A 98 -3.81 -3.98 -12.43
N MET A 99 -3.25 -3.13 -13.27
CA MET A 99 -3.96 -2.59 -14.43
C MET A 99 -4.08 -3.67 -15.52
N ARG A 100 -5.28 -3.88 -16.00
CA ARG A 100 -5.53 -4.68 -17.20
C ARG A 100 -5.26 -3.81 -18.43
N ARG A 101 -4.73 -4.45 -19.46
CA ARG A 101 -4.70 -3.85 -20.81
C ARG A 101 -6.08 -3.77 -21.38
#